data_fe74b2d7ee797cb819e1839f545136d5
#
_entry.id   fe74b2d7ee797cb819e1839f545136d5
#
_cell.length_a   1.000
_cell.length_b   1.000
_cell.length_c   1.000
_cell.angle_alpha   90.00
_cell.angle_beta   90.00
_cell.angle_gamma   90.00
#
_symmetry.space_group_name_H-M   'P 1'
#
loop_
_entity.id
_entity.type
_entity.pdbx_description
1 polymer ?
#
loop_
_entity_poly.entity_id
_entity_poly.type
_entity_poly.pdbx_seq_one_letter_code
_entity_poly.pdbx_strand_id
1 'polypeptide(L)'
;MKGFVWGAAALASALALTGTASTRAADLSYGSRAPYTVYQPLNVYSWAGPYLGGHLGYEWGTASNNPTKPSGFVGGATAGYNFYQNGPWVFGVEGDIEVTGADDTFAPWKFSNPWFGTLRGRAGYTFSNVLFYGTAGLAFGELKGQTFGLSESHTTAGWTAGVGAEIGLAPNWSAKIEYLYVDLSESQFAITGVSNGYRFGTVRAGVNYHF
;
A
#
# COMPACT_ATOMS: atom_id res chain seq x y z
N MET A 1 6.53 39.70 -11.10
CA MET A 1 5.18 39.16 -10.86
C MET A 1 5.35 37.97 -9.93
N LYS A 2 4.76 38.04 -8.73
CA LYS A 2 5.03 37.11 -7.62
C LYS A 2 4.07 35.90 -7.73
N GLY A 3 4.58 34.68 -7.92
CA GLY A 3 3.81 33.45 -7.88
C GLY A 3 3.54 33.01 -6.44
N PHE A 4 2.29 32.81 -6.13
CA PHE A 4 1.79 32.40 -4.81
C PHE A 4 1.76 30.85 -4.76
N VAL A 5 2.55 30.27 -3.86
CA VAL A 5 2.57 28.82 -3.61
C VAL A 5 1.53 28.53 -2.53
N TRP A 6 0.49 27.78 -2.85
CA TRP A 6 -0.48 27.25 -1.88
C TRP A 6 0.02 25.92 -1.34
N GLY A 7 0.41 25.91 -0.06
CA GLY A 7 0.67 24.69 0.68
C GLY A 7 -0.66 24.09 1.16
N ALA A 8 -0.97 22.90 0.75
CA ALA A 8 -2.09 22.12 1.28
C ALA A 8 -1.74 21.58 2.67
N ALA A 9 -2.29 22.18 3.71
CA ALA A 9 -2.26 21.65 5.06
C ALA A 9 -3.38 20.62 5.22
N ALA A 10 -3.03 19.35 5.37
CA ALA A 10 -3.98 18.31 5.74
C ALA A 10 -4.33 18.42 7.23
N LEU A 11 -5.56 18.84 7.53
CA LEU A 11 -6.13 18.81 8.88
C LEU A 11 -6.56 17.37 9.21
N ALA A 12 -5.85 16.74 10.12
CA ALA A 12 -6.30 15.53 10.79
C ALA A 12 -7.28 15.93 11.92
N SER A 13 -8.56 15.70 11.71
CA SER A 13 -9.60 15.91 12.74
C SER A 13 -9.63 14.71 13.67
N ALA A 14 -9.11 14.85 14.90
CA ALA A 14 -9.27 13.88 15.97
C ALA A 14 -10.68 13.99 16.56
N LEU A 15 -11.50 12.94 16.39
CA LEU A 15 -12.79 12.81 17.08
C LEU A 15 -12.53 12.31 18.50
N ALA A 16 -12.67 13.17 19.51
CA ALA A 16 -12.68 12.80 20.91
C ALA A 16 -14.10 12.34 21.31
N LEU A 17 -14.29 11.04 21.54
CA LEU A 17 -15.48 10.52 22.20
C LEU A 17 -15.31 10.66 23.72
N THR A 18 -16.04 11.60 24.32
CA THR A 18 -16.21 11.69 25.77
C THR A 18 -17.30 10.71 26.24
N GLY A 19 -16.85 9.58 26.78
CA GLY A 19 -17.74 8.64 27.45
C GLY A 19 -18.06 9.12 28.87
N THR A 20 -19.32 9.36 29.18
CA THR A 20 -19.81 9.62 30.54
C THR A 20 -19.84 8.34 31.36
N ALA A 21 -18.98 8.23 32.36
CA ALA A 21 -19.00 7.16 33.34
C ALA A 21 -20.12 7.40 34.37
N SER A 22 -21.10 6.52 34.40
CA SER A 22 -22.11 6.49 35.47
C SER A 22 -21.53 5.76 36.68
N THR A 23 -21.31 6.49 37.78
CA THR A 23 -20.92 5.94 39.07
C THR A 23 -22.17 5.30 39.72
N ARG A 24 -22.16 3.98 39.94
CA ARG A 24 -23.09 3.31 40.84
C ARG A 24 -22.41 3.06 42.17
N ALA A 25 -23.09 3.48 43.22
CA ALA A 25 -22.66 3.32 44.61
C ALA A 25 -22.60 1.83 45.01
N ALA A 26 -21.59 1.51 45.81
CA ALA A 26 -21.30 0.19 46.33
C ALA A 26 -22.32 -0.27 47.34
N ASP A 27 -22.76 -1.53 47.21
CA ASP A 27 -23.34 -2.30 48.30
C ASP A 27 -22.26 -3.26 48.85
N LEU A 28 -21.95 -3.14 50.12
CA LEU A 28 -20.93 -3.90 50.81
C LEU A 28 -21.50 -5.26 51.23
N SER A 29 -21.33 -6.28 50.42
CA SER A 29 -21.51 -7.66 50.84
C SER A 29 -20.19 -8.29 51.28
N TYR A 30 -20.10 -8.58 52.56
CA TYR A 30 -19.00 -9.22 53.27
C TYR A 30 -18.83 -10.68 52.77
N GLY A 31 -17.82 -10.93 51.96
CA GLY A 31 -17.47 -12.26 51.53
C GLY A 31 -16.13 -12.24 50.84
N SER A 32 -15.04 -12.49 51.58
CA SER A 32 -13.69 -12.54 51.05
C SER A 32 -13.49 -13.73 50.10
N ARG A 33 -13.79 -13.53 48.84
CA ARG A 33 -13.18 -14.29 47.77
C ARG A 33 -12.18 -13.37 47.08
N ALA A 34 -10.89 -13.75 47.14
CA ALA A 34 -9.88 -13.07 46.34
C ALA A 34 -10.38 -12.89 44.91
N PRO A 35 -10.26 -11.70 44.33
CA PRO A 35 -10.68 -11.50 42.95
C PRO A 35 -9.85 -12.45 42.11
N TYR A 36 -10.50 -13.42 41.47
CA TYR A 36 -9.89 -14.10 40.32
C TYR A 36 -9.65 -13.02 39.28
N THR A 37 -8.41 -12.62 39.15
CA THR A 37 -7.99 -11.91 37.96
C THR A 37 -8.16 -12.88 36.79
N VAL A 38 -9.29 -12.79 36.11
CA VAL A 38 -9.47 -13.41 34.81
C VAL A 38 -8.44 -12.75 33.95
N TYR A 39 -7.33 -13.45 33.75
CA TYR A 39 -6.36 -13.07 32.73
C TYR A 39 -7.12 -13.20 31.39
N GLN A 40 -7.74 -12.12 30.94
CA GLN A 40 -8.19 -12.08 29.56
C GLN A 40 -6.92 -12.13 28.72
N PRO A 41 -6.71 -13.17 27.91
CA PRO A 41 -5.62 -13.15 26.99
C PRO A 41 -5.81 -11.88 26.15
N LEU A 42 -4.81 -11.01 26.14
CA LEU A 42 -4.77 -9.92 25.17
C LEU A 42 -5.02 -10.58 23.82
N ASN A 43 -6.12 -10.24 23.17
CA ASN A 43 -6.41 -10.70 21.83
C ASN A 43 -5.34 -10.11 20.93
N VAL A 44 -4.20 -10.80 20.87
CA VAL A 44 -3.12 -10.45 19.95
C VAL A 44 -3.64 -10.79 18.56
N TYR A 45 -3.76 -9.78 17.72
CA TYR A 45 -4.20 -9.97 16.35
C TYR A 45 -3.29 -10.99 15.65
N SER A 46 -3.88 -12.02 15.04
CA SER A 46 -3.14 -13.03 14.28
C SER A 46 -2.90 -12.52 12.86
N TRP A 47 -1.65 -12.36 12.51
CA TRP A 47 -1.23 -11.97 11.16
C TRP A 47 -0.97 -13.19 10.27
N ALA A 48 -0.91 -14.41 10.84
CA ALA A 48 -0.61 -15.64 10.12
C ALA A 48 -1.79 -16.05 9.23
N GLY A 49 -1.48 -16.61 8.06
CA GLY A 49 -2.47 -17.14 7.13
C GLY A 49 -2.64 -16.32 5.85
N PRO A 50 -3.57 -16.75 4.99
CA PRO A 50 -3.90 -16.06 3.75
C PRO A 50 -4.72 -14.80 4.01
N TYR A 51 -4.56 -13.82 3.14
CA TYR A 51 -5.39 -12.62 3.13
C TYR A 51 -5.64 -12.13 1.71
N LEU A 52 -6.78 -11.46 1.55
CA LEU A 52 -7.16 -10.74 0.34
C LEU A 52 -7.54 -9.32 0.70
N GLY A 53 -7.22 -8.39 -0.17
CA GLY A 53 -7.51 -6.98 0.08
C GLY A 53 -7.71 -6.17 -1.18
N GLY A 54 -8.15 -4.93 -0.95
CA GLY A 54 -8.23 -3.90 -1.97
C GLY A 54 -7.59 -2.62 -1.47
N HIS A 55 -7.05 -1.84 -2.39
CA HIS A 55 -6.40 -0.59 -2.06
C HIS A 55 -6.65 0.48 -3.13
N LEU A 56 -6.54 1.72 -2.71
CA LEU A 56 -6.54 2.91 -3.54
C LEU A 56 -5.33 3.76 -3.16
N GLY A 57 -4.80 4.49 -4.14
CA GLY A 57 -3.62 5.30 -3.92
C GLY A 57 -3.41 6.37 -4.97
N TYR A 58 -2.27 6.99 -4.88
CA TYR A 58 -1.81 7.98 -5.83
C TYR A 58 -0.36 7.71 -6.19
N GLU A 59 -0.06 7.70 -7.48
CA GLU A 59 1.28 7.51 -8.00
C GLU A 59 1.82 8.78 -8.64
N TRP A 60 3.15 8.93 -8.57
CA TRP A 60 3.92 9.94 -9.28
C TRP A 60 5.22 9.34 -9.79
N GLY A 61 5.54 9.59 -11.02
CA GLY A 61 6.68 8.98 -11.68
C GLY A 61 7.50 9.93 -12.53
N THR A 62 8.54 9.36 -13.11
CA THR A 62 9.42 10.02 -14.06
C THR A 62 9.79 9.02 -15.14
N ALA A 63 9.59 9.39 -16.39
CA ALA A 63 10.09 8.61 -17.52
C ALA A 63 11.57 8.95 -17.76
N SER A 64 12.40 7.92 -17.97
CA SER A 64 13.81 8.12 -18.35
C SER A 64 13.86 8.72 -19.78
N ASN A 65 14.75 9.68 -19.98
CA ASN A 65 14.97 10.35 -21.29
C ASN A 65 13.79 11.18 -21.82
N ASN A 66 12.79 11.48 -20.99
CA ASN A 66 11.66 12.33 -21.36
C ASN A 66 11.29 13.26 -20.16
N PRO A 67 10.97 14.55 -20.36
CA PRO A 67 10.59 15.46 -19.29
C PRO A 67 9.18 15.19 -18.69
N THR A 68 8.49 14.13 -19.13
CA THR A 68 7.16 13.77 -18.62
C THR A 68 7.21 13.24 -17.19
N LYS A 69 6.23 13.65 -16.40
CA LYS A 69 6.03 13.23 -15.00
C LYS A 69 4.60 12.69 -14.83
N PRO A 70 4.31 11.49 -15.30
CA PRO A 70 2.99 10.90 -15.16
C PRO A 70 2.62 10.80 -13.68
N SER A 71 1.39 11.15 -13.38
CA SER A 71 0.82 11.01 -12.04
C SER A 71 -0.67 10.76 -12.12
N GLY A 72 -1.22 10.00 -11.18
CA GLY A 72 -2.63 9.67 -11.19
C GLY A 72 -3.06 8.81 -10.03
N PHE A 73 -4.37 8.57 -9.97
CA PHE A 73 -4.92 7.63 -9.02
C PHE A 73 -4.65 6.20 -9.47
N VAL A 74 -4.36 5.34 -8.49
CA VAL A 74 -4.22 3.91 -8.68
C VAL A 74 -5.21 3.18 -7.79
N GLY A 75 -5.64 2.01 -8.23
CA GLY A 75 -6.47 1.13 -7.43
C GLY A 75 -6.27 -0.31 -7.82
N GLY A 76 -6.33 -1.20 -6.86
CA GLY A 76 -6.01 -2.58 -7.11
C GLY A 76 -6.46 -3.55 -6.05
N ALA A 77 -6.13 -4.82 -6.31
CA ALA A 77 -6.35 -5.92 -5.41
C ALA A 77 -5.02 -6.53 -4.97
N THR A 78 -5.00 -7.00 -3.74
CA THR A 78 -3.86 -7.66 -3.10
C THR A 78 -4.27 -9.06 -2.68
N ALA A 79 -3.40 -10.04 -2.87
CA ALA A 79 -3.48 -11.36 -2.28
C ALA A 79 -2.14 -11.70 -1.62
N GLY A 80 -2.18 -12.23 -0.41
CA GLY A 80 -0.95 -12.58 0.29
C GLY A 80 -1.10 -13.76 1.23
N TYR A 81 0.03 -14.26 1.68
CA TYR A 81 0.12 -15.34 2.65
C TYR A 81 1.28 -15.11 3.61
N ASN A 82 0.95 -14.90 4.88
CA ASN A 82 1.93 -14.82 5.96
C ASN A 82 2.18 -16.24 6.49
N PHE A 83 3.25 -16.87 6.04
CA PHE A 83 3.59 -18.27 6.35
C PHE A 83 4.34 -18.45 7.67
N TYR A 84 4.83 -17.37 8.26
CA TYR A 84 5.59 -17.41 9.50
C TYR A 84 5.21 -16.24 10.41
N GLN A 85 4.84 -16.60 11.66
CA GLN A 85 4.70 -15.65 12.77
C GLN A 85 5.31 -16.28 14.02
N ASN A 86 6.37 -15.67 14.54
CA ASN A 86 6.98 -16.10 15.79
C ASN A 86 7.33 -14.88 16.63
N GLY A 87 6.66 -14.78 17.79
CA GLY A 87 6.71 -13.56 18.58
C GLY A 87 6.25 -12.37 17.76
N PRO A 88 7.04 -11.28 17.71
CA PRO A 88 6.67 -10.08 16.97
C PRO A 88 7.00 -10.14 15.46
N TRP A 89 7.69 -11.17 14.98
CA TRP A 89 8.13 -11.25 13.59
C TRP A 89 7.10 -11.92 12.70
N VAL A 90 6.85 -11.33 11.53
CA VAL A 90 5.95 -11.84 10.50
C VAL A 90 6.67 -11.85 9.16
N PHE A 91 6.63 -13.00 8.47
CA PHE A 91 7.16 -13.15 7.12
C PHE A 91 6.09 -13.71 6.20
N GLY A 92 6.04 -13.20 4.98
CA GLY A 92 5.03 -13.59 4.01
C GLY A 92 5.43 -13.26 2.58
N VAL A 93 4.52 -13.58 1.68
CA VAL A 93 4.55 -13.19 0.27
C VAL A 93 3.26 -12.47 -0.08
N GLU A 94 3.36 -11.50 -0.99
CA GLU A 94 2.24 -10.66 -1.42
C GLU A 94 2.31 -10.46 -2.91
N GLY A 95 1.17 -10.58 -3.60
CA GLY A 95 1.01 -10.21 -4.99
C GLY A 95 -0.09 -9.17 -5.14
N ASP A 96 0.13 -8.21 -6.03
CA ASP A 96 -0.82 -7.15 -6.35
C ASP A 96 -1.07 -7.09 -7.85
N ILE A 97 -2.27 -6.66 -8.19
CA ILE A 97 -2.60 -6.19 -9.53
C ILE A 97 -3.28 -4.83 -9.41
N GLU A 98 -2.80 -3.86 -10.17
CA GLU A 98 -3.23 -2.48 -10.09
C GLU A 98 -3.61 -1.95 -11.46
N VAL A 99 -4.67 -1.16 -11.50
CA VAL A 99 -5.04 -0.31 -12.62
C VAL A 99 -4.75 1.13 -12.27
N THR A 100 -4.20 1.87 -13.22
CA THR A 100 -3.78 3.24 -12.99
C THR A 100 -4.37 4.18 -14.02
N GLY A 101 -4.76 5.36 -13.57
CA GLY A 101 -5.16 6.48 -14.39
C GLY A 101 -4.03 7.47 -14.64
N ALA A 102 -2.77 7.08 -14.37
CA ALA A 102 -1.63 7.93 -14.65
C ALA A 102 -1.40 8.04 -16.15
N ASP A 103 -1.67 9.21 -16.69
CA ASP A 103 -1.30 9.59 -18.04
C ASP A 103 -0.62 10.96 -18.03
N ASP A 104 0.28 11.14 -18.96
CA ASP A 104 0.87 12.45 -19.26
C ASP A 104 1.05 12.58 -20.77
N THR A 105 0.71 13.77 -21.27
CA THR A 105 0.77 14.08 -22.69
C THR A 105 1.75 15.22 -22.93
N PHE A 106 2.89 14.89 -23.53
CA PHE A 106 3.84 15.87 -24.06
C PHE A 106 3.86 15.73 -25.58
N ALA A 107 3.11 16.60 -26.27
CA ALA A 107 2.95 16.51 -27.72
C ALA A 107 4.28 16.44 -28.47
N PRO A 108 4.50 15.48 -29.41
CA PRO A 108 3.50 14.55 -29.99
C PRO A 108 3.39 13.19 -29.27
N TRP A 109 3.93 13.04 -28.07
CA TRP A 109 4.07 11.78 -27.34
C TRP A 109 3.00 11.65 -26.25
N LYS A 110 2.34 10.49 -26.19
CA LYS A 110 1.48 10.09 -25.08
C LYS A 110 2.04 8.81 -24.47
N PHE A 111 2.33 8.85 -23.17
CA PHE A 111 2.72 7.68 -22.38
C PHE A 111 1.61 7.34 -21.39
N SER A 112 1.25 6.07 -21.33
CA SER A 112 0.33 5.55 -20.33
C SER A 112 0.78 4.17 -19.85
N ASN A 113 0.62 3.93 -18.54
CA ASN A 113 0.80 2.62 -17.93
C ASN A 113 -0.57 2.17 -17.41
N PRO A 114 -1.36 1.41 -18.21
CA PRO A 114 -2.74 1.11 -17.85
C PRO A 114 -2.88 0.14 -16.69
N TRP A 115 -1.90 -0.72 -16.47
CA TRP A 115 -1.88 -1.67 -15.36
C TRP A 115 -0.45 -2.11 -15.03
N PHE A 116 -0.23 -2.47 -13.78
CA PHE A 116 0.97 -3.17 -13.35
C PHE A 116 0.64 -4.19 -12.25
N GLY A 117 1.52 -5.15 -12.07
CA GLY A 117 1.44 -6.14 -11.02
C GLY A 117 2.77 -6.29 -10.31
N THR A 118 2.73 -6.77 -9.07
CA THR A 118 3.92 -7.05 -8.28
C THR A 118 3.85 -8.41 -7.63
N LEU A 119 5.03 -9.01 -7.38
CA LEU A 119 5.18 -10.19 -6.55
C LEU A 119 6.33 -9.95 -5.58
N ARG A 120 6.04 -9.90 -4.28
CA ARG A 120 6.95 -9.39 -3.26
C ARG A 120 7.07 -10.33 -2.07
N GLY A 121 8.27 -10.42 -1.50
CA GLY A 121 8.46 -10.88 -0.14
C GLY A 121 8.13 -9.78 0.85
N ARG A 122 7.57 -10.14 2.01
CA ARG A 122 7.17 -9.24 3.09
C ARG A 122 7.83 -9.69 4.39
N ALA A 123 8.44 -8.75 5.12
CA ALA A 123 9.01 -8.98 6.44
C ALA A 123 8.59 -7.84 7.37
N GLY A 124 8.04 -8.18 8.53
CA GLY A 124 7.49 -7.18 9.45
C GLY A 124 7.68 -7.50 10.92
N TYR A 125 7.44 -6.50 11.72
CA TYR A 125 7.49 -6.53 13.17
C TYR A 125 6.18 -5.99 13.76
N THR A 126 5.56 -6.79 14.63
CA THR A 126 4.29 -6.43 15.28
C THR A 126 4.53 -5.72 16.59
N PHE A 127 3.81 -4.62 16.80
CA PHE A 127 3.72 -3.95 18.08
C PHE A 127 2.23 -3.81 18.45
N SER A 128 1.78 -4.58 19.45
CA SER A 128 0.36 -4.72 19.76
C SER A 128 -0.43 -5.24 18.54
N ASN A 129 -1.40 -4.48 18.04
CA ASN A 129 -2.19 -4.79 16.86
C ASN A 129 -1.72 -4.06 15.58
N VAL A 130 -0.51 -3.50 15.59
CA VAL A 130 0.08 -2.83 14.44
C VAL A 130 1.27 -3.64 13.92
N LEU A 131 1.31 -3.89 12.63
CA LEU A 131 2.42 -4.51 11.92
C LEU A 131 3.13 -3.47 11.07
N PHE A 132 4.39 -3.20 11.37
CA PHE A 132 5.29 -2.43 10.49
C PHE A 132 6.06 -3.39 9.62
N TYR A 133 6.13 -3.14 8.32
CA TYR A 133 6.75 -4.08 7.40
C TYR A 133 7.51 -3.40 6.26
N GLY A 134 8.49 -4.13 5.74
CA GLY A 134 9.15 -3.85 4.49
C GLY A 134 8.80 -4.92 3.45
N THR A 135 8.78 -4.54 2.19
CA THR A 135 8.58 -5.45 1.06
C THR A 135 9.60 -5.22 -0.03
N ALA A 136 9.95 -6.29 -0.75
CA ALA A 136 10.76 -6.20 -1.96
C ALA A 136 10.44 -7.37 -2.90
N GLY A 137 10.57 -7.14 -4.20
CA GLY A 137 10.26 -8.18 -5.17
C GLY A 137 10.31 -7.71 -6.62
N LEU A 138 9.53 -8.38 -7.46
CA LEU A 138 9.43 -8.14 -8.88
C LEU A 138 8.21 -7.29 -9.21
N ALA A 139 8.32 -6.47 -10.23
CA ALA A 139 7.22 -5.70 -10.80
C ALA A 139 7.12 -6.03 -12.30
N PHE A 140 5.88 -6.02 -12.81
CA PHE A 140 5.55 -6.27 -14.22
C PHE A 140 4.55 -5.22 -14.64
N GLY A 141 4.71 -4.65 -15.83
CA GLY A 141 3.78 -3.65 -16.34
C GLY A 141 3.74 -3.61 -17.84
N GLU A 142 2.69 -3.03 -18.40
CA GLU A 142 2.57 -2.75 -19.83
C GLU A 142 2.79 -1.27 -20.07
N LEU A 143 3.86 -0.94 -20.80
CA LEU A 143 4.13 0.41 -21.26
C LEU A 143 3.56 0.60 -22.67
N LYS A 144 2.68 1.58 -22.84
CA LYS A 144 2.12 1.98 -24.13
C LYS A 144 2.70 3.32 -24.56
N GLY A 145 3.38 3.29 -25.69
CA GLY A 145 3.83 4.49 -26.39
C GLY A 145 2.98 4.74 -27.63
N GLN A 146 2.47 5.97 -27.80
CA GLN A 146 1.74 6.38 -29.00
C GLN A 146 2.39 7.60 -29.63
N THR A 147 2.65 7.52 -30.95
CA THR A 147 3.13 8.66 -31.74
C THR A 147 2.60 8.57 -33.16
N PHE A 148 2.09 9.68 -33.73
CA PHE A 148 1.59 9.80 -35.12
C PHE A 148 0.67 8.65 -35.56
N GLY A 149 -0.21 8.14 -34.66
CA GLY A 149 -1.15 7.07 -35.00
C GLY A 149 -0.58 5.65 -34.96
N LEU A 150 0.68 5.48 -34.64
CA LEU A 150 1.31 4.18 -34.34
C LEU A 150 1.31 3.95 -32.84
N SER A 151 0.89 2.76 -32.42
CA SER A 151 0.96 2.34 -31.00
C SER A 151 1.83 1.10 -30.90
N GLU A 152 2.72 1.10 -29.94
CA GLU A 152 3.56 -0.04 -29.57
C GLU A 152 3.38 -0.32 -28.08
N SER A 153 3.18 -1.59 -27.70
CA SER A 153 3.09 -2.01 -26.32
C SER A 153 4.16 -3.04 -26.01
N HIS A 154 4.84 -2.83 -24.88
CA HIS A 154 5.85 -3.75 -24.36
C HIS A 154 5.54 -4.13 -22.93
N THR A 155 5.55 -5.44 -22.66
CA THR A 155 5.56 -5.93 -21.28
C THR A 155 6.97 -5.79 -20.73
N THR A 156 7.10 -5.05 -19.65
CA THR A 156 8.38 -4.77 -18.99
C THR A 156 8.39 -5.36 -17.60
N ALA A 157 9.52 -5.93 -17.21
CA ALA A 157 9.76 -6.41 -15.85
C ALA A 157 10.77 -5.50 -15.15
N GLY A 158 10.64 -5.39 -13.84
CA GLY A 158 11.51 -4.59 -13.02
C GLY A 158 11.51 -5.06 -11.57
N TRP A 159 11.97 -4.22 -10.69
CA TRP A 159 11.98 -4.48 -9.26
C TRP A 159 11.14 -3.46 -8.50
N THR A 160 10.72 -3.85 -7.31
CA THR A 160 9.94 -3.00 -6.41
C THR A 160 10.40 -3.17 -4.98
N ALA A 161 10.34 -2.10 -4.21
CA ALA A 161 10.56 -2.12 -2.78
C ALA A 161 9.63 -1.12 -2.09
N GLY A 162 9.23 -1.45 -0.87
CA GLY A 162 8.30 -0.60 -0.13
C GLY A 162 8.34 -0.80 1.37
N VAL A 163 7.66 0.10 2.05
CA VAL A 163 7.46 0.05 3.49
C VAL A 163 6.01 0.40 3.81
N GLY A 164 5.48 -0.21 4.85
CA GLY A 164 4.10 0.03 5.25
C GLY A 164 3.83 -0.23 6.72
N ALA A 165 2.63 0.16 7.11
CA ALA A 165 2.05 -0.15 8.40
C ALA A 165 0.63 -0.68 8.20
N GLU A 166 0.28 -1.71 8.94
CA GLU A 166 -1.03 -2.36 8.91
C GLU A 166 -1.55 -2.50 10.33
N ILE A 167 -2.80 -2.12 10.56
CA ILE A 167 -3.47 -2.18 11.87
C ILE A 167 -4.64 -3.15 11.81
N GLY A 168 -4.68 -4.09 12.76
CA GLY A 168 -5.83 -4.97 12.97
C GLY A 168 -6.99 -4.19 13.56
N LEU A 169 -8.11 -4.14 12.85
CA LEU A 169 -9.32 -3.41 13.24
C LEU A 169 -10.36 -4.33 13.92
N ALA A 170 -10.44 -5.56 13.44
CA ALA A 170 -11.34 -6.60 13.91
C ALA A 170 -10.66 -7.97 13.71
N PRO A 171 -11.17 -9.07 14.25
CA PRO A 171 -10.49 -10.37 14.20
C PRO A 171 -9.94 -10.77 12.82
N ASN A 172 -10.66 -10.43 11.75
CA ASN A 172 -10.31 -10.79 10.37
C ASN A 172 -10.05 -9.58 9.47
N TRP A 173 -10.15 -8.35 9.98
CA TRP A 173 -10.01 -7.14 9.17
C TRP A 173 -8.83 -6.31 9.61
N SER A 174 -8.07 -5.85 8.66
CA SER A 174 -6.99 -4.87 8.87
C SER A 174 -7.10 -3.71 7.87
N ALA A 175 -6.51 -2.59 8.24
CA ALA A 175 -6.28 -1.47 7.33
C ALA A 175 -4.78 -1.26 7.17
N LYS A 176 -4.32 -0.97 5.95
CA LYS A 176 -2.91 -0.73 5.65
C LYS A 176 -2.69 0.62 4.97
N ILE A 177 -1.52 1.19 5.21
CA ILE A 177 -0.93 2.26 4.41
C ILE A 177 0.45 1.83 3.99
N GLU A 178 0.80 2.03 2.72
CA GLU A 178 2.06 1.58 2.16
C GLU A 178 2.61 2.60 1.18
N TYR A 179 3.91 2.81 1.24
CA TYR A 179 4.69 3.45 0.18
C TYR A 179 5.42 2.38 -0.61
N LEU A 180 5.27 2.41 -1.93
CA LEU A 180 5.93 1.49 -2.84
C LEU A 180 6.71 2.28 -3.89
N TYR A 181 7.96 1.92 -4.09
CA TYR A 181 8.80 2.36 -5.19
C TYR A 181 8.89 1.25 -6.21
N VAL A 182 8.69 1.59 -7.50
CA VAL A 182 8.73 0.66 -8.62
C VAL A 182 9.69 1.20 -9.67
N ASP A 183 10.59 0.34 -10.13
CA ASP A 183 11.52 0.61 -11.21
C ASP A 183 11.31 -0.44 -12.31
N LEU A 184 10.63 -0.04 -13.37
CA LEU A 184 10.45 -0.87 -14.56
C LEU A 184 11.65 -0.64 -15.48
N SER A 185 12.39 -1.70 -15.74
CA SER A 185 13.61 -1.68 -16.55
C SER A 185 13.38 -1.08 -17.93
N GLU A 186 14.42 -0.49 -18.47
CA GLU A 186 14.39 0.12 -19.80
C GLU A 186 14.10 -0.92 -20.90
N SER A 187 13.07 -0.64 -21.71
CA SER A 187 12.76 -1.39 -22.92
C SER A 187 13.10 -0.56 -24.16
N GLN A 188 13.70 -1.18 -25.17
CA GLN A 188 13.95 -0.52 -26.44
C GLN A 188 12.66 -0.48 -27.26
N PHE A 189 12.22 0.73 -27.59
CA PHE A 189 11.11 0.93 -28.54
C PHE A 189 11.66 1.07 -29.95
N ALA A 190 11.24 0.19 -30.86
CA ALA A 190 11.70 0.20 -32.24
C ALA A 190 11.32 1.50 -32.98
N ILE A 191 10.21 2.13 -32.58
CA ILE A 191 9.71 3.37 -33.19
C ILE A 191 10.59 4.59 -32.84
N THR A 192 11.24 4.58 -31.67
CA THR A 192 12.03 5.73 -31.20
C THR A 192 13.53 5.49 -31.24
N GLY A 193 13.97 4.22 -31.29
CA GLY A 193 15.37 3.83 -31.16
C GLY A 193 16.02 4.14 -29.81
N VAL A 194 15.23 4.60 -28.84
CA VAL A 194 15.67 5.02 -27.50
C VAL A 194 15.12 4.06 -26.45
N SER A 195 15.98 3.68 -25.52
CA SER A 195 15.60 2.88 -24.34
C SER A 195 14.89 3.78 -23.33
N ASN A 196 13.64 3.47 -22.98
CA ASN A 196 12.87 4.21 -21.99
C ASN A 196 12.48 3.27 -20.84
N GLY A 197 12.80 3.68 -19.61
CA GLY A 197 12.37 3.06 -18.38
C GLY A 197 11.38 3.96 -17.65
N TYR A 198 10.53 3.39 -16.80
CA TYR A 198 9.58 4.12 -15.98
C TYR A 198 9.84 3.84 -14.50
N ARG A 199 10.03 4.92 -13.74
CA ARG A 199 10.23 4.87 -12.28
C ARG A 199 9.16 5.69 -11.61
N PHE A 200 8.52 5.10 -10.61
CA PHE A 200 7.46 5.80 -9.88
C PHE A 200 7.40 5.39 -8.42
N GLY A 201 6.93 6.31 -7.61
CA GLY A 201 6.51 6.06 -6.24
C GLY A 201 4.99 6.10 -6.15
N THR A 202 4.42 5.24 -5.33
CA THR A 202 2.99 5.27 -5.01
C THR A 202 2.77 5.22 -3.51
N VAL A 203 1.82 6.01 -3.01
CA VAL A 203 1.26 5.87 -1.67
C VAL A 203 -0.13 5.31 -1.81
N ARG A 204 -0.40 4.22 -1.10
CA ARG A 204 -1.68 3.53 -1.18
C ARG A 204 -2.21 3.18 0.22
N ALA A 205 -3.51 3.26 0.37
CA ALA A 205 -4.24 2.83 1.56
C ALA A 205 -5.24 1.75 1.18
N GLY A 206 -5.41 0.75 2.03
CA GLY A 206 -6.26 -0.39 1.72
C GLY A 206 -6.79 -1.10 2.95
N VAL A 207 -7.64 -2.08 2.69
CA VAL A 207 -8.18 -2.99 3.70
C VAL A 207 -7.93 -4.42 3.26
N ASN A 208 -7.61 -5.29 4.23
CA ASN A 208 -7.40 -6.72 4.00
C ASN A 208 -8.37 -7.52 4.88
N TYR A 209 -8.80 -8.65 4.35
CA TYR A 209 -9.50 -9.69 5.07
C TYR A 209 -8.58 -10.90 5.24
N HIS A 210 -8.36 -11.30 6.48
CA HIS A 210 -7.54 -12.45 6.87
C HIS A 210 -8.46 -13.66 7.15
N PHE A 211 -8.10 -14.82 6.62
CA PHE A 211 -8.90 -16.06 6.72
C PHE A 211 -8.49 -16.92 7.92
#